data_96e2f668b27e74bbf88dd0b13ea189c7
#
_entry.id   96e2f668b27e74bbf88dd0b13ea189c7
#
_cell.length_a   1.000
_cell.length_b   1.000
_cell.length_c   1.000
_cell.angle_alpha   90.00
_cell.angle_beta   90.00
_cell.angle_gamma   90.00
#
_symmetry.space_group_name_H-M   'P 1'
#
loop_
_entity.id
_entity.type
_entity.pdbx_description
1 polymer ?
#
loop_
_entity_poly.entity_id
_entity_poly.type
_entity_poly.pdbx_seq_one_letter_code
_entity_poly.pdbx_strand_id
1 'polypeptide(L)'
;MRSKIAALLAVCVGLGFALVGCGSDDGADTKAAFVYVGPVGDAGWTWAHDQGRQYAEEETGVETAYVEAVPEGTADFANHVRDFIDQGFNVIIGTSFGYMDDMAALADEFPDVVFEHVSGYSMNDTNFGNTFGRMYEPRYLSGMVAGSATKSGLIGYVAAFPIPEVIRGINAFTLGVQAANPSAQVEVIWTSTWFDPAVEGDSAQAMLDKGADVIAMHQDSAAAGEKAEAAGARWVSYNSDMSAFAPNAFLTAPVWNWGPRYVDIIEAAKADNYSPSSYWGSMADGIVDLAPIASDVDQSVVDMVMEAKAAIIAGDLHPFTGPLNDQDGNQVLGAGEVMEDGAMLGMMFFVEGVIGSTG
;
A
#
# COMPACT_ATOMS: atom_id res chain seq x y z
N MET A 1 -48.10 25.13 76.62
CA MET A 1 -47.02 25.26 77.60
C MET A 1 -45.67 25.29 76.93
N ARG A 2 -44.94 26.40 77.13
CA ARG A 2 -43.50 26.64 76.99
C ARG A 2 -42.91 26.35 75.62
N SER A 3 -42.76 27.34 74.70
CA SER A 3 -41.69 28.36 74.67
C SER A 3 -40.28 27.81 74.76
N LYS A 4 -39.49 27.90 73.63
CA LYS A 4 -38.16 28.53 73.73
C LYS A 4 -37.64 28.91 72.35
N ILE A 5 -37.26 30.13 72.27
CA ILE A 5 -36.50 30.87 71.23
C ILE A 5 -35.09 30.31 71.12
N ALA A 6 -34.55 30.21 69.94
CA ALA A 6 -33.11 30.18 69.77
C ALA A 6 -32.69 30.78 68.40
N ALA A 7 -31.95 31.74 68.53
CA ALA A 7 -31.12 32.66 67.82
C ALA A 7 -30.67 32.26 66.35
N LEU A 8 -30.82 33.25 65.44
CA LEU A 8 -30.15 33.37 64.16
C LEU A 8 -28.66 33.60 64.35
N LEU A 9 -27.83 32.76 63.76
CA LEU A 9 -26.46 33.10 63.49
C LEU A 9 -26.30 33.11 61.93
N ALA A 10 -26.08 34.31 61.41
CA ALA A 10 -25.73 34.52 60.01
C ALA A 10 -24.26 34.18 59.83
N VAL A 11 -23.96 33.13 58.99
CA VAL A 11 -22.62 32.85 58.50
C VAL A 11 -22.59 33.33 57.07
N CYS A 12 -21.88 34.42 56.82
CA CYS A 12 -21.47 34.82 55.46
C CYS A 12 -20.46 33.84 54.94
N VAL A 13 -20.85 32.94 54.00
CA VAL A 13 -19.94 32.16 53.21
C VAL A 13 -19.69 32.95 51.91
N GLY A 14 -18.49 33.53 51.82
CA GLY A 14 -18.00 34.13 50.59
C GLY A 14 -17.88 33.07 49.49
N LEU A 15 -18.71 33.17 48.46
CA LEU A 15 -18.49 32.43 47.19
C LEU A 15 -17.29 33.03 46.50
N GLY A 16 -16.13 32.36 46.63
CA GLY A 16 -15.03 32.53 45.70
C GLY A 16 -15.42 31.90 44.36
N PHE A 17 -15.76 32.73 43.38
CA PHE A 17 -15.79 32.29 41.98
C PHE A 17 -14.36 32.00 41.58
N ALA A 18 -13.97 30.72 41.55
CA ALA A 18 -12.84 30.26 40.76
C ALA A 18 -13.30 30.34 39.29
N LEU A 19 -12.84 31.35 38.58
CA LEU A 19 -12.82 31.38 37.15
C LEU A 19 -11.89 30.20 36.70
N VAL A 20 -12.48 29.05 36.44
CA VAL A 20 -11.85 28.04 35.59
C VAL A 20 -11.81 28.69 34.20
N GLY A 21 -10.68 29.26 33.87
CA GLY A 21 -10.40 29.62 32.49
C GLY A 21 -10.48 28.35 31.67
N CYS A 22 -11.56 28.14 30.93
CA CYS A 22 -11.51 27.32 29.73
C CYS A 22 -10.51 28.04 28.82
N GLY A 23 -9.30 27.50 28.74
CA GLY A 23 -8.45 27.78 27.60
C GLY A 23 -9.25 27.26 26.42
N SER A 24 -9.75 28.16 25.59
CA SER A 24 -10.08 27.81 24.20
C SER A 24 -8.78 27.46 23.54
N ASP A 25 -8.50 26.19 23.41
CA ASP A 25 -7.63 25.71 22.35
C ASP A 25 -8.39 26.05 21.05
N ASP A 26 -8.12 27.23 20.49
CA ASP A 26 -8.57 27.61 19.16
C ASP A 26 -7.65 26.98 18.08
N GLY A 27 -7.12 25.79 18.33
CA GLY A 27 -6.58 24.91 17.31
C GLY A 27 -7.75 24.36 16.49
N ALA A 28 -7.76 24.57 15.19
CA ALA A 28 -8.73 23.93 14.32
C ALA A 28 -8.70 22.42 14.57
N ASP A 29 -9.87 21.80 14.75
CA ASP A 29 -9.95 20.35 14.93
C ASP A 29 -9.29 19.68 13.71
N THR A 30 -8.39 18.73 13.95
CA THR A 30 -7.73 17.97 12.87
C THR A 30 -8.78 17.13 12.16
N LYS A 31 -8.80 17.22 10.81
CA LYS A 31 -9.65 16.42 9.93
C LYS A 31 -8.81 15.91 8.76
N ALA A 32 -8.98 14.64 8.40
CA ALA A 32 -8.20 14.03 7.33
C ALA A 32 -9.07 13.67 6.11
N ALA A 33 -8.64 14.09 4.91
CA ALA A 33 -9.29 13.76 3.66
C ALA A 33 -8.41 12.87 2.78
N PHE A 34 -9.03 11.91 2.13
CA PHE A 34 -8.38 10.93 1.26
C PHE A 34 -8.86 11.07 -0.17
N VAL A 35 -7.93 11.06 -1.13
CA VAL A 35 -8.25 11.10 -2.56
C VAL A 35 -7.79 9.80 -3.19
N TYR A 36 -8.76 9.02 -3.70
CA TYR A 36 -8.55 7.69 -4.25
C TYR A 36 -8.65 7.68 -5.77
N VAL A 37 -7.74 6.96 -6.43
CA VAL A 37 -7.71 6.82 -7.89
C VAL A 37 -8.77 5.85 -8.42
N GLY A 38 -9.11 4.83 -7.65
CA GLY A 38 -10.12 3.82 -7.97
C GLY A 38 -11.34 3.89 -7.05
N PRO A 39 -12.34 3.02 -7.27
CA PRO A 39 -13.50 2.89 -6.39
C PRO A 39 -13.14 2.09 -5.14
N VAL A 40 -13.73 2.41 -3.98
CA VAL A 40 -13.52 1.67 -2.72
C VAL A 40 -13.99 0.21 -2.79
N GLY A 41 -14.74 -0.15 -3.81
CA GLY A 41 -15.20 -1.52 -4.08
C GLY A 41 -14.29 -2.34 -4.99
N ASP A 42 -13.05 -1.90 -5.29
CA ASP A 42 -12.11 -2.59 -6.17
C ASP A 42 -11.59 -3.91 -5.59
N ALA A 43 -11.72 -4.11 -4.29
CA ALA A 43 -11.14 -5.16 -3.49
C ALA A 43 -9.59 -5.11 -3.40
N GLY A 44 -8.96 -4.16 -4.08
CA GLY A 44 -7.51 -4.02 -4.24
C GLY A 44 -6.93 -2.81 -3.53
N TRP A 45 -6.31 -1.94 -4.33
CA TRP A 45 -5.57 -0.77 -3.85
C TRP A 45 -6.44 0.21 -3.07
N THR A 46 -7.54 0.67 -3.67
CA THR A 46 -8.42 1.66 -3.04
C THR A 46 -9.12 1.07 -1.83
N TRP A 47 -9.57 -0.19 -1.91
CA TRP A 47 -10.14 -0.89 -0.76
C TRP A 47 -9.15 -0.94 0.41
N ALA A 48 -7.89 -1.29 0.17
CA ALA A 48 -6.87 -1.37 1.22
C ALA A 48 -6.62 0.00 1.88
N HIS A 49 -6.59 1.07 1.09
CA HIS A 49 -6.48 2.43 1.62
C HIS A 49 -7.70 2.84 2.44
N ASP A 50 -8.92 2.50 1.99
CA ASP A 50 -10.13 2.84 2.74
C ASP A 50 -10.24 2.04 4.05
N GLN A 51 -9.77 0.77 4.09
CA GLN A 51 -9.62 0.04 5.36
C GLN A 51 -8.63 0.75 6.30
N GLY A 52 -7.52 1.26 5.75
CA GLY A 52 -6.54 2.05 6.51
C GLY A 52 -7.14 3.37 7.04
N ARG A 53 -7.94 4.07 6.23
CA ARG A 53 -8.67 5.27 6.65
C ARG A 53 -9.63 4.98 7.79
N GLN A 54 -10.47 3.95 7.65
CA GLN A 54 -11.44 3.57 8.68
C GLN A 54 -10.75 3.18 9.99
N TYR A 55 -9.65 2.42 9.91
CA TYR A 55 -8.83 2.10 11.07
C TYR A 55 -8.28 3.37 11.74
N ALA A 56 -7.74 4.31 10.96
CA ALA A 56 -7.22 5.55 11.52
C ALA A 56 -8.32 6.44 12.15
N GLU A 57 -9.50 6.49 11.55
CA GLU A 57 -10.66 7.19 12.12
C GLU A 57 -11.07 6.58 13.46
N GLU A 58 -11.13 5.24 13.57
CA GLU A 58 -11.46 4.54 14.81
C GLU A 58 -10.42 4.77 15.91
N GLU A 59 -9.12 4.67 15.59
CA GLU A 59 -8.03 4.79 16.57
C GLU A 59 -7.80 6.24 17.04
N THR A 60 -7.92 7.22 16.14
CA THR A 60 -7.62 8.63 16.47
C THR A 60 -8.83 9.45 16.90
N GLY A 61 -10.03 9.00 16.54
CA GLY A 61 -11.29 9.74 16.70
C GLY A 61 -11.39 10.99 15.80
N VAL A 62 -10.50 11.15 14.82
CA VAL A 62 -10.48 12.28 13.88
C VAL A 62 -11.54 12.05 12.80
N GLU A 63 -12.29 13.09 12.45
CA GLU A 63 -13.21 13.05 11.32
C GLU A 63 -12.46 12.79 10.02
N THR A 64 -12.89 11.77 9.26
CA THR A 64 -12.31 11.49 7.95
C THR A 64 -13.35 11.61 6.83
N ALA A 65 -12.89 12.00 5.63
CA ALA A 65 -13.68 11.99 4.41
C ALA A 65 -12.85 11.42 3.26
N TYR A 66 -13.53 11.05 2.18
CA TYR A 66 -12.84 10.63 0.97
C TYR A 66 -13.60 11.00 -0.30
N VAL A 67 -12.89 11.02 -1.41
CA VAL A 67 -13.44 11.03 -2.77
C VAL A 67 -12.77 9.89 -3.54
N GLU A 68 -13.55 9.16 -4.33
CA GLU A 68 -13.09 7.99 -5.08
C GLU A 68 -13.15 8.20 -6.59
N ALA A 69 -12.43 7.35 -7.34
CA ALA A 69 -12.38 7.36 -8.80
C ALA A 69 -11.94 8.71 -9.39
N VAL A 70 -10.98 9.37 -8.75
CA VAL A 70 -10.41 10.63 -9.23
C VAL A 70 -9.29 10.32 -10.22
N PRO A 71 -9.42 10.71 -11.51
CA PRO A 71 -8.42 10.38 -12.51
C PRO A 71 -7.14 11.20 -12.34
N GLU A 72 -6.00 10.53 -12.55
CA GLU A 72 -4.68 11.18 -12.59
C GLU A 72 -4.55 12.13 -13.80
N GLY A 73 -3.71 13.15 -13.65
CA GLY A 73 -3.38 14.08 -14.75
C GLY A 73 -4.52 14.99 -15.18
N THR A 74 -5.55 15.14 -14.36
CA THR A 74 -6.68 16.07 -14.57
C THR A 74 -6.74 17.09 -13.45
N ALA A 75 -7.53 18.18 -13.67
CA ALA A 75 -7.74 19.19 -12.63
C ALA A 75 -8.62 18.69 -11.46
N ASP A 76 -9.22 17.52 -11.57
CA ASP A 76 -10.21 17.03 -10.61
C ASP A 76 -9.58 16.79 -9.23
N PHE A 77 -8.35 16.24 -9.20
CA PHE A 77 -7.60 16.06 -7.96
C PHE A 77 -7.46 17.38 -7.18
N ALA A 78 -6.90 18.41 -7.83
CA ALA A 78 -6.68 19.70 -7.18
C ALA A 78 -8.00 20.41 -6.78
N ASN A 79 -9.07 20.23 -7.54
CA ASN A 79 -10.38 20.77 -7.21
C ASN A 79 -10.95 20.10 -5.95
N HIS A 80 -10.92 18.76 -5.87
CA HIS A 80 -11.39 18.03 -4.69
C HIS A 80 -10.58 18.36 -3.44
N VAL A 81 -9.26 18.51 -3.57
CA VAL A 81 -8.41 18.89 -2.42
C VAL A 81 -8.79 20.28 -1.90
N ARG A 82 -8.98 21.29 -2.78
CA ARG A 82 -9.43 22.63 -2.37
C ARG A 82 -10.81 22.59 -1.71
N ASP A 83 -11.74 21.79 -2.25
CA ASP A 83 -13.07 21.60 -1.65
C ASP A 83 -12.99 20.99 -0.24
N PHE A 84 -12.08 20.07 0.02
CA PHE A 84 -11.83 19.53 1.35
C PHE A 84 -11.23 20.58 2.29
N ILE A 85 -10.24 21.34 1.84
CA ILE A 85 -9.61 22.41 2.62
C ILE A 85 -10.65 23.49 2.99
N ASP A 86 -11.52 23.89 2.06
CA ASP A 86 -12.61 24.82 2.30
C ASP A 86 -13.63 24.31 3.34
N GLN A 87 -13.74 22.98 3.50
CA GLN A 87 -14.54 22.32 4.55
C GLN A 87 -13.81 22.13 5.87
N GLY A 88 -12.55 22.60 5.96
CA GLY A 88 -11.72 22.55 7.17
C GLY A 88 -10.90 21.28 7.34
N PHE A 89 -10.74 20.45 6.30
CA PHE A 89 -9.79 19.35 6.34
C PHE A 89 -8.37 19.89 6.20
N ASN A 90 -7.49 19.49 7.12
CA ASN A 90 -6.12 19.99 7.23
C ASN A 90 -5.04 18.89 7.17
N VAL A 91 -5.45 17.64 6.89
CA VAL A 91 -4.57 16.54 6.52
C VAL A 91 -5.10 15.94 5.22
N ILE A 92 -4.30 15.98 4.16
CA ILE A 92 -4.66 15.48 2.83
C ILE A 92 -3.76 14.29 2.47
N ILE A 93 -4.38 13.15 2.19
CA ILE A 93 -3.69 11.92 1.79
C ILE A 93 -4.10 11.58 0.36
N GLY A 94 -3.15 11.66 -0.57
CA GLY A 94 -3.35 11.33 -1.98
C GLY A 94 -2.75 9.96 -2.30
N THR A 95 -3.58 9.01 -2.77
CA THR A 95 -3.21 7.60 -2.86
C THR A 95 -2.95 7.12 -4.28
N SER A 96 -2.29 7.93 -5.10
CA SER A 96 -1.86 7.48 -6.42
C SER A 96 -0.59 8.17 -6.88
N PHE A 97 0.25 7.45 -7.65
CA PHE A 97 1.53 7.94 -8.14
C PHE A 97 1.39 9.24 -8.94
N GLY A 98 0.39 9.33 -9.80
CA GLY A 98 0.18 10.49 -10.67
C GLY A 98 -0.35 11.75 -9.97
N TYR A 99 -0.63 11.71 -8.66
CA TYR A 99 -1.01 12.91 -7.90
C TYR A 99 0.19 13.72 -7.39
N MET A 100 1.41 13.23 -7.58
CA MET A 100 2.62 13.76 -6.95
C MET A 100 2.85 15.24 -7.24
N ASP A 101 2.78 15.66 -8.50
CA ASP A 101 3.05 17.05 -8.91
C ASP A 101 1.94 18.00 -8.43
N ASP A 102 0.68 17.57 -8.49
CA ASP A 102 -0.46 18.34 -8.00
C ASP A 102 -0.38 18.51 -6.47
N MET A 103 -0.01 17.46 -5.72
CA MET A 103 0.17 17.55 -4.26
C MET A 103 1.32 18.49 -3.89
N ALA A 104 2.45 18.44 -4.61
CA ALA A 104 3.56 19.37 -4.37
C ALA A 104 3.14 20.84 -4.58
N ALA A 105 2.37 21.10 -5.66
CA ALA A 105 1.87 22.46 -5.93
C ALA A 105 0.86 22.93 -4.87
N LEU A 106 -0.05 22.04 -4.42
CA LEU A 106 -1.02 22.35 -3.39
C LEU A 106 -0.38 22.54 -2.01
N ALA A 107 0.67 21.81 -1.69
CA ALA A 107 1.40 21.99 -0.45
C ALA A 107 2.08 23.37 -0.38
N ASP A 108 2.55 23.89 -1.50
CA ASP A 108 3.07 25.27 -1.60
C ASP A 108 1.93 26.32 -1.50
N GLU A 109 0.74 26.01 -2.03
CA GLU A 109 -0.45 26.87 -1.97
C GLU A 109 -1.04 26.96 -0.56
N PHE A 110 -1.00 25.86 0.19
CA PHE A 110 -1.61 25.69 1.52
C PHE A 110 -0.57 25.28 2.58
N PRO A 111 0.30 26.18 3.03
CA PRO A 111 1.41 25.81 3.92
C PRO A 111 0.99 25.34 5.33
N ASP A 112 -0.26 25.61 5.75
CA ASP A 112 -0.81 25.20 7.05
C ASP A 112 -1.55 23.84 6.97
N VAL A 113 -1.58 23.18 5.80
CA VAL A 113 -2.20 21.89 5.57
C VAL A 113 -1.12 20.80 5.41
N VAL A 114 -1.28 19.69 6.08
CA VAL A 114 -0.40 18.51 5.94
C VAL A 114 -0.77 17.74 4.69
N PHE A 115 0.23 17.44 3.86
CA PHE A 115 0.09 16.60 2.67
C PHE A 115 0.95 15.35 2.79
N GLU A 116 0.35 14.20 2.60
CA GLU A 116 1.07 12.92 2.55
C GLU A 116 0.74 12.20 1.25
N HIS A 117 1.75 12.03 0.40
CA HIS A 117 1.62 11.36 -0.89
C HIS A 117 1.97 9.87 -0.77
N VAL A 118 1.12 9.00 -1.29
CA VAL A 118 1.39 7.56 -1.33
C VAL A 118 1.97 7.19 -2.69
N SER A 119 3.01 6.37 -2.67
CA SER A 119 3.79 5.85 -3.81
C SER A 119 4.73 6.84 -4.53
N GLY A 120 4.75 8.11 -4.15
CA GLY A 120 5.66 9.11 -4.71
C GLY A 120 7.05 9.14 -4.07
N TYR A 121 7.83 10.13 -4.51
CA TYR A 121 9.20 10.39 -3.99
C TYR A 121 9.47 11.88 -3.76
N SER A 122 8.54 12.77 -4.13
CA SER A 122 8.63 14.20 -3.85
C SER A 122 8.25 14.51 -2.41
N MET A 123 8.94 15.48 -1.82
CA MET A 123 8.64 16.04 -0.51
C MET A 123 9.16 17.46 -0.41
N ASN A 124 8.72 18.22 0.59
CA ASN A 124 9.33 19.49 0.97
C ASN A 124 9.77 19.46 2.45
N ASP A 125 10.32 20.56 2.95
CA ASP A 125 10.85 20.63 4.32
C ASP A 125 9.79 21.06 5.37
N THR A 126 8.53 21.27 4.97
CA THR A 126 7.50 21.91 5.82
C THR A 126 6.26 21.07 6.06
N ASN A 127 5.52 20.69 4.99
CA ASN A 127 4.18 20.13 5.11
C ASN A 127 3.86 19.02 4.09
N PHE A 128 4.81 18.60 3.24
CA PHE A 128 4.61 17.60 2.22
C PHE A 128 5.60 16.45 2.34
N GLY A 129 5.12 15.28 2.78
CA GLY A 129 5.84 14.03 2.87
C GLY A 129 5.37 13.00 1.87
N ASN A 130 6.07 11.86 1.84
CA ASN A 130 5.63 10.69 1.09
C ASN A 130 5.77 9.40 1.89
N THR A 131 4.88 8.46 1.59
CA THR A 131 4.78 7.17 2.27
C THR A 131 4.67 6.06 1.24
N PHE A 132 5.48 5.02 1.40
CA PHE A 132 5.32 3.78 0.66
C PHE A 132 5.83 2.57 1.47
N GLY A 133 5.57 1.36 0.96
CA GLY A 133 6.08 0.12 1.54
C GLY A 133 7.07 -0.58 0.62
N ARG A 134 7.99 -1.36 1.21
CA ARG A 134 8.93 -2.25 0.51
C ARG A 134 8.19 -3.49 0.00
N MET A 135 7.16 -3.27 -0.81
CA MET A 135 6.28 -4.31 -1.35
C MET A 135 7.05 -5.40 -2.11
N TYR A 136 8.26 -5.11 -2.58
CA TYR A 136 9.13 -6.10 -3.19
C TYR A 136 9.48 -7.27 -2.25
N GLU A 137 9.43 -7.08 -0.92
CA GLU A 137 9.69 -8.13 0.06
C GLU A 137 8.61 -9.22 0.02
N PRO A 138 7.31 -8.93 0.23
CA PRO A 138 6.27 -9.96 0.09
C PRO A 138 6.05 -10.40 -1.36
N ARG A 139 6.41 -9.58 -2.38
CA ARG A 139 6.44 -10.03 -3.78
C ARG A 139 7.41 -11.19 -3.99
N TYR A 140 8.60 -11.12 -3.43
CA TYR A 140 9.56 -12.23 -3.47
C TYR A 140 8.98 -13.50 -2.85
N LEU A 141 8.38 -13.40 -1.67
CA LEU A 141 7.76 -14.53 -0.98
C LEU A 141 6.60 -15.15 -1.77
N SER A 142 5.73 -14.31 -2.33
CA SER A 142 4.63 -14.79 -3.18
C SER A 142 5.15 -15.43 -4.48
N GLY A 143 6.28 -14.95 -5.00
CA GLY A 143 7.00 -15.57 -6.09
C GLY A 143 7.48 -16.99 -5.77
N MET A 144 8.01 -17.23 -4.56
CA MET A 144 8.41 -18.57 -4.11
C MET A 144 7.21 -19.54 -4.11
N VAL A 145 6.04 -19.08 -3.63
CA VAL A 145 4.80 -19.88 -3.67
C VAL A 145 4.41 -20.20 -5.12
N ALA A 146 4.41 -19.20 -6.01
CA ALA A 146 4.06 -19.35 -7.42
C ALA A 146 5.02 -20.28 -8.16
N GLY A 147 6.32 -20.14 -7.94
CA GLY A 147 7.37 -20.99 -8.52
C GLY A 147 7.27 -22.45 -8.10
N SER A 148 6.85 -22.70 -6.85
CA SER A 148 6.58 -24.05 -6.36
C SER A 148 5.28 -24.64 -6.92
N ALA A 149 4.30 -23.81 -7.27
CA ALA A 149 2.98 -24.23 -7.75
C ALA A 149 2.95 -24.52 -9.25
N THR A 150 3.75 -23.81 -10.06
CA THR A 150 3.75 -23.98 -11.53
C THR A 150 4.25 -25.35 -11.95
N LYS A 151 3.56 -25.96 -12.91
CA LYS A 151 3.92 -27.22 -13.57
C LYS A 151 4.37 -26.99 -14.99
N SER A 152 3.86 -25.94 -15.65
CA SER A 152 4.26 -25.55 -17.02
C SER A 152 5.62 -24.85 -17.04
N GLY A 153 6.03 -24.25 -15.93
CA GLY A 153 7.19 -23.39 -15.87
C GLY A 153 6.95 -21.98 -16.44
N LEU A 154 5.70 -21.67 -16.87
CA LEU A 154 5.31 -20.36 -17.36
C LEU A 154 4.28 -19.75 -16.40
N ILE A 155 4.59 -18.57 -15.87
CA ILE A 155 3.72 -17.77 -15.01
C ILE A 155 3.34 -16.51 -15.78
N GLY A 156 2.04 -16.20 -15.86
CA GLY A 156 1.54 -14.95 -16.43
C GLY A 156 1.50 -13.85 -15.38
N TYR A 157 1.96 -12.66 -15.70
CA TYR A 157 1.90 -11.49 -14.82
C TYR A 157 1.15 -10.35 -15.49
N VAL A 158 -0.04 -10.03 -14.95
CA VAL A 158 -0.88 -8.92 -15.44
C VAL A 158 -0.50 -7.66 -14.68
N ALA A 159 0.01 -6.65 -15.38
CA ALA A 159 0.57 -5.45 -14.77
C ALA A 159 -0.02 -4.16 -15.34
N ALA A 160 -0.11 -3.10 -14.52
CA ALA A 160 -0.72 -1.83 -14.89
C ALA A 160 0.18 -0.98 -15.79
N PHE A 161 1.18 -0.32 -15.24
CA PHE A 161 2.06 0.61 -15.95
C PHE A 161 3.53 0.26 -15.74
N PRO A 162 4.40 0.48 -16.74
CA PRO A 162 5.83 0.22 -16.64
C PRO A 162 6.57 1.33 -15.87
N ILE A 163 6.23 1.52 -14.60
CA ILE A 163 6.90 2.43 -13.68
C ILE A 163 7.84 1.66 -12.73
N PRO A 164 8.82 2.32 -12.10
CA PRO A 164 9.82 1.65 -11.25
C PRO A 164 9.23 0.78 -10.14
N GLU A 165 8.13 1.19 -9.54
CA GLU A 165 7.41 0.44 -8.51
C GLU A 165 6.93 -0.92 -9.02
N VAL A 166 6.25 -0.92 -10.16
CA VAL A 166 5.66 -2.14 -10.76
C VAL A 166 6.77 -3.07 -11.27
N ILE A 167 7.77 -2.50 -11.96
CA ILE A 167 8.94 -3.24 -12.47
C ILE A 167 9.70 -3.90 -11.33
N ARG A 168 9.95 -3.18 -10.23
CA ARG A 168 10.58 -3.71 -9.02
C ARG A 168 9.78 -4.86 -8.42
N GLY A 169 8.45 -4.72 -8.38
CA GLY A 169 7.55 -5.79 -7.90
C GLY A 169 7.63 -7.05 -8.76
N ILE A 170 7.61 -6.91 -10.08
CA ILE A 170 7.76 -8.02 -11.04
C ILE A 170 9.12 -8.70 -10.86
N ASN A 171 10.18 -7.92 -10.75
CA ASN A 171 11.55 -8.44 -10.59
C ASN A 171 11.69 -9.24 -9.28
N ALA A 172 11.23 -8.70 -8.16
CA ALA A 172 11.26 -9.41 -6.88
C ALA A 172 10.44 -10.70 -6.91
N PHE A 173 9.25 -10.66 -7.49
CA PHE A 173 8.42 -11.84 -7.71
C PHE A 173 9.15 -12.90 -8.55
N THR A 174 9.77 -12.50 -9.66
CA THR A 174 10.52 -13.42 -10.52
C THR A 174 11.72 -14.04 -9.81
N LEU A 175 12.46 -13.27 -9.01
CA LEU A 175 13.54 -13.79 -8.18
C LEU A 175 13.04 -14.81 -7.16
N GLY A 176 11.88 -14.57 -6.57
CA GLY A 176 11.21 -15.53 -5.70
C GLY A 176 10.78 -16.80 -6.44
N VAL A 177 10.21 -16.66 -7.65
CA VAL A 177 9.85 -17.79 -8.50
C VAL A 177 11.09 -18.65 -8.78
N GLN A 178 12.20 -18.03 -9.16
CA GLN A 178 13.44 -18.74 -9.50
C GLN A 178 14.13 -19.34 -8.28
N ALA A 179 13.96 -18.76 -7.08
CA ALA A 179 14.46 -19.36 -5.84
C ALA A 179 13.80 -20.72 -5.56
N ALA A 180 12.52 -20.89 -5.92
CA ALA A 180 11.80 -22.15 -5.77
C ALA A 180 11.87 -23.04 -7.02
N ASN A 181 11.89 -22.47 -8.22
CA ASN A 181 11.94 -23.17 -9.51
C ASN A 181 12.86 -22.41 -10.49
N PRO A 182 14.17 -22.72 -10.52
CA PRO A 182 15.16 -21.98 -11.32
C PRO A 182 14.89 -21.95 -12.83
N SER A 183 14.03 -22.83 -13.36
CA SER A 183 13.71 -22.89 -14.78
C SER A 183 12.43 -22.17 -15.16
N ALA A 184 11.65 -21.72 -14.18
CA ALA A 184 10.39 -21.03 -14.45
C ALA A 184 10.64 -19.59 -14.94
N GLN A 185 9.71 -19.12 -15.75
CA GLN A 185 9.73 -17.79 -16.37
C GLN A 185 8.42 -17.05 -16.05
N VAL A 186 8.52 -15.72 -16.01
CA VAL A 186 7.38 -14.82 -15.76
C VAL A 186 7.17 -13.97 -17.01
N GLU A 187 6.02 -14.14 -17.67
CA GLU A 187 5.65 -13.34 -18.84
C GLU A 187 4.71 -12.20 -18.44
N VAL A 188 5.05 -10.97 -18.83
CA VAL A 188 4.33 -9.75 -18.45
C VAL A 188 3.42 -9.27 -19.58
N ILE A 189 2.17 -8.93 -19.24
CA ILE A 189 1.27 -8.12 -20.07
C ILE A 189 0.95 -6.81 -19.36
N TRP A 190 1.09 -5.69 -20.07
CA TRP A 190 0.73 -4.36 -19.61
C TRP A 190 -0.71 -4.01 -20.01
N THR A 191 -1.54 -3.65 -19.04
CA THR A 191 -2.95 -3.24 -19.26
C THR A 191 -3.09 -1.75 -19.55
N SER A 192 -2.11 -0.94 -19.14
CA SER A 192 -2.14 0.53 -19.19
C SER A 192 -3.31 1.14 -18.42
N THR A 193 -3.76 0.47 -17.36
CA THR A 193 -4.77 0.95 -16.42
C THR A 193 -4.50 0.39 -15.02
N TRP A 194 -4.88 1.13 -13.98
CA TRP A 194 -4.84 0.61 -12.60
C TRP A 194 -6.01 -0.33 -12.32
N PHE A 195 -7.21 0.03 -12.78
CA PHE A 195 -8.44 -0.71 -12.55
C PHE A 195 -9.30 -0.76 -13.81
N ASP A 196 -9.37 -1.92 -14.42
CA ASP A 196 -10.32 -2.27 -15.47
C ASP A 196 -10.52 -3.79 -15.49
N PRO A 197 -11.55 -4.30 -14.79
CA PRO A 197 -11.77 -5.74 -14.67
C PRO A 197 -11.88 -6.48 -16.02
N ALA A 198 -12.36 -5.81 -17.08
CA ALA A 198 -12.45 -6.44 -18.38
C ALA A 198 -11.07 -6.64 -19.02
N VAL A 199 -10.24 -5.58 -19.02
CA VAL A 199 -8.87 -5.64 -19.57
C VAL A 199 -7.99 -6.56 -18.74
N GLU A 200 -8.12 -6.54 -17.41
CA GLU A 200 -7.39 -7.43 -16.50
C GLU A 200 -7.72 -8.90 -16.76
N GLY A 201 -9.02 -9.23 -16.86
CA GLY A 201 -9.48 -10.58 -17.15
C GLY A 201 -9.05 -11.06 -18.54
N ASP A 202 -9.16 -10.22 -19.57
CA ASP A 202 -8.73 -10.57 -20.93
C ASP A 202 -7.22 -10.79 -21.02
N SER A 203 -6.43 -9.99 -20.28
CA SER A 203 -4.98 -10.15 -20.18
C SER A 203 -4.60 -11.47 -19.50
N ALA A 204 -5.26 -11.82 -18.41
CA ALA A 204 -5.08 -13.10 -17.74
C ALA A 204 -5.45 -14.28 -18.66
N GLN A 205 -6.58 -14.18 -19.38
CA GLN A 205 -6.99 -15.19 -20.35
C GLN A 205 -5.94 -15.40 -21.46
N ALA A 206 -5.38 -14.30 -21.97
CA ALA A 206 -4.33 -14.39 -23.00
C ALA A 206 -3.08 -15.13 -22.49
N MET A 207 -2.72 -14.98 -21.20
CA MET A 207 -1.62 -15.73 -20.59
C MET A 207 -1.96 -17.22 -20.39
N LEU A 208 -3.17 -17.52 -19.96
CA LEU A 208 -3.66 -18.88 -19.83
C LEU A 208 -3.67 -19.61 -21.20
N ASP A 209 -4.09 -18.93 -22.26
CA ASP A 209 -4.09 -19.46 -23.64
C ASP A 209 -2.68 -19.74 -24.16
N LYS A 210 -1.65 -19.05 -23.67
CA LYS A 210 -0.23 -19.32 -23.94
C LYS A 210 0.33 -20.50 -23.14
N GLY A 211 -0.42 -21.02 -22.17
CA GLY A 211 -0.03 -22.15 -21.34
C GLY A 211 0.50 -21.78 -19.95
N ALA A 212 0.34 -20.54 -19.50
CA ALA A 212 0.56 -20.20 -18.10
C ALA A 212 -0.42 -20.97 -17.21
N ASP A 213 0.06 -21.57 -16.13
CA ASP A 213 -0.74 -22.30 -15.16
C ASP A 213 -0.78 -21.63 -13.76
N VAL A 214 -0.10 -20.50 -13.63
CA VAL A 214 -0.19 -19.56 -12.51
C VAL A 214 -0.33 -18.17 -13.09
N ILE A 215 -1.26 -17.39 -12.53
CA ILE A 215 -1.41 -15.95 -12.83
C ILE A 215 -1.03 -15.15 -11.59
N ALA A 216 -0.21 -14.14 -11.78
CA ALA A 216 0.09 -13.10 -10.78
C ALA A 216 -0.32 -11.74 -11.34
N MET A 217 -0.45 -10.75 -10.48
CA MET A 217 -0.93 -9.44 -10.93
C MET A 217 -0.32 -8.27 -10.14
N HIS A 218 -0.30 -7.11 -10.79
CA HIS A 218 -0.20 -5.79 -10.20
C HIS A 218 -1.36 -4.97 -10.75
N GLN A 219 -2.55 -5.29 -10.26
CA GLN A 219 -3.85 -4.77 -10.68
C GLN A 219 -4.76 -4.68 -9.45
N ASP A 220 -5.89 -4.02 -9.59
CA ASP A 220 -6.75 -3.68 -8.46
C ASP A 220 -8.05 -4.49 -8.40
N SER A 221 -8.38 -5.30 -9.43
CA SER A 221 -9.57 -6.17 -9.40
C SER A 221 -9.24 -7.65 -9.25
N ALA A 222 -10.25 -8.45 -8.90
CA ALA A 222 -10.12 -9.90 -8.81
C ALA A 222 -10.27 -10.63 -10.16
N ALA A 223 -10.49 -9.91 -11.27
CA ALA A 223 -10.85 -10.50 -12.56
C ALA A 223 -9.80 -11.49 -13.10
N ALA A 224 -8.51 -11.22 -12.87
CA ALA A 224 -7.44 -12.14 -13.25
C ALA A 224 -7.53 -13.47 -12.49
N GLY A 225 -7.88 -13.42 -11.20
CA GLY A 225 -8.08 -14.60 -10.36
C GLY A 225 -9.31 -15.42 -10.76
N GLU A 226 -10.41 -14.76 -11.09
CA GLU A 226 -11.63 -15.43 -11.59
C GLU A 226 -11.36 -16.17 -12.90
N LYS A 227 -10.56 -15.61 -13.81
CA LYS A 227 -10.12 -16.30 -15.04
C LYS A 227 -9.22 -17.48 -14.74
N ALA A 228 -8.26 -17.34 -13.82
CA ALA A 228 -7.39 -18.44 -13.40
C ALA A 228 -8.22 -19.60 -12.81
N GLU A 229 -9.19 -19.31 -11.93
CA GLU A 229 -10.07 -20.32 -11.35
C GLU A 229 -10.91 -21.03 -12.41
N ALA A 230 -11.50 -20.29 -13.33
CA ALA A 230 -12.31 -20.86 -14.41
C ALA A 230 -11.50 -21.79 -15.33
N ALA A 231 -10.20 -21.53 -15.49
CA ALA A 231 -9.26 -22.34 -16.27
C ALA A 231 -8.63 -23.49 -15.46
N GLY A 232 -8.87 -23.58 -14.14
CA GLY A 232 -8.21 -24.54 -13.25
C GLY A 232 -6.71 -24.24 -13.02
N ALA A 233 -6.29 -23.01 -13.25
CA ALA A 233 -4.97 -22.47 -12.95
C ALA A 233 -4.89 -21.91 -11.53
N ARG A 234 -3.71 -21.50 -11.08
CA ARG A 234 -3.50 -20.91 -9.77
C ARG A 234 -3.32 -19.39 -9.86
N TRP A 235 -3.50 -18.70 -8.72
CA TRP A 235 -3.49 -17.26 -8.68
C TRP A 235 -2.76 -16.70 -7.45
N VAL A 236 -1.93 -15.71 -7.68
CA VAL A 236 -1.36 -14.82 -6.66
C VAL A 236 -2.03 -13.46 -6.82
N SER A 237 -2.85 -13.06 -5.86
CA SER A 237 -3.51 -11.76 -5.87
C SER A 237 -2.59 -10.63 -5.37
N TYR A 238 -3.12 -9.43 -5.21
CA TYR A 238 -2.36 -8.26 -4.80
C TYR A 238 -3.22 -7.27 -4.00
N ASN A 239 -2.57 -6.42 -3.23
CA ASN A 239 -3.11 -5.36 -2.38
C ASN A 239 -3.85 -5.86 -1.14
N SER A 240 -4.64 -6.90 -1.26
CA SER A 240 -5.47 -7.48 -0.20
C SER A 240 -5.58 -9.00 -0.33
N ASP A 241 -6.13 -9.65 0.70
CA ASP A 241 -6.53 -11.07 0.62
C ASP A 241 -7.83 -11.18 -0.19
N MET A 242 -7.69 -11.49 -1.47
CA MET A 242 -8.81 -11.69 -2.39
C MET A 242 -9.23 -13.17 -2.51
N SER A 243 -8.87 -14.03 -1.56
CA SER A 243 -9.16 -15.47 -1.61
C SER A 243 -10.66 -15.81 -1.80
N ALA A 244 -11.55 -14.93 -1.35
CA ALA A 244 -13.00 -15.12 -1.48
C ALA A 244 -13.50 -15.05 -2.93
N PHE A 245 -12.77 -14.41 -3.85
CA PHE A 245 -13.17 -14.26 -5.26
C PHE A 245 -12.79 -15.46 -6.12
N ALA A 246 -11.69 -16.13 -5.79
CA ALA A 246 -11.20 -17.29 -6.53
C ALA A 246 -10.57 -18.32 -5.57
N PRO A 247 -11.40 -18.96 -4.68
CA PRO A 247 -10.90 -19.73 -3.55
C PRO A 247 -10.11 -20.98 -3.94
N ASN A 248 -10.36 -21.57 -5.13
CA ASN A 248 -9.65 -22.76 -5.59
C ASN A 248 -8.37 -22.39 -6.38
N ALA A 249 -8.30 -21.19 -6.94
CA ALA A 249 -7.11 -20.69 -7.63
C ALA A 249 -6.12 -20.00 -6.68
N PHE A 250 -6.63 -19.35 -5.64
CA PHE A 250 -5.82 -18.52 -4.74
C PHE A 250 -4.65 -19.29 -4.12
N LEU A 251 -3.48 -18.68 -4.14
CA LEU A 251 -2.25 -19.18 -3.49
C LEU A 251 -1.88 -18.35 -2.27
N THR A 252 -1.77 -17.05 -2.44
CA THR A 252 -1.43 -16.03 -1.44
C THR A 252 -1.52 -14.66 -2.09
N ALA A 253 -1.22 -13.60 -1.33
CA ALA A 253 -1.15 -12.22 -1.82
C ALA A 253 -0.08 -11.40 -1.07
N PRO A 254 0.72 -10.57 -1.73
CA PRO A 254 1.32 -9.40 -1.10
C PRO A 254 0.24 -8.40 -0.71
N VAL A 255 0.23 -7.96 0.56
CA VAL A 255 -0.85 -7.12 1.11
C VAL A 255 -0.31 -5.89 1.82
N TRP A 256 -1.16 -4.87 1.91
CA TRP A 256 -0.91 -3.61 2.60
C TRP A 256 -1.58 -3.56 3.96
N ASN A 257 -0.94 -2.86 4.89
CA ASN A 257 -1.48 -2.52 6.21
C ASN A 257 -1.27 -1.02 6.48
N TRP A 258 -2.08 -0.19 5.84
CA TRP A 258 -1.97 1.26 5.87
C TRP A 258 -2.38 1.90 7.20
N GLY A 259 -3.27 1.24 7.95
CA GLY A 259 -3.90 1.80 9.15
C GLY A 259 -2.94 2.42 10.15
N PRO A 260 -1.94 1.67 10.67
CA PRO A 260 -0.98 2.20 11.64
C PRO A 260 -0.22 3.43 11.11
N ARG A 261 0.16 3.44 9.83
CA ARG A 261 0.86 4.59 9.23
C ARG A 261 -0.03 5.83 9.16
N TYR A 262 -1.31 5.66 8.82
CA TYR A 262 -2.25 6.78 8.80
C TYR A 262 -2.52 7.32 10.20
N VAL A 263 -2.56 6.46 11.22
CA VAL A 263 -2.62 6.90 12.62
C VAL A 263 -1.41 7.77 12.95
N ASP A 264 -0.18 7.35 12.61
CA ASP A 264 1.04 8.11 12.87
C ASP A 264 1.00 9.51 12.24
N ILE A 265 0.55 9.61 10.98
CA ILE A 265 0.44 10.87 10.24
C ILE A 265 -0.60 11.79 10.91
N ILE A 266 -1.78 11.27 11.20
CA ILE A 266 -2.89 12.02 11.77
C ILE A 266 -2.58 12.47 13.20
N GLU A 267 -2.02 11.60 14.04
CA GLU A 267 -1.62 11.97 15.42
C GLU A 267 -0.46 12.99 15.41
N ALA A 268 0.48 12.92 14.47
CA ALA A 268 1.52 13.93 14.32
C ALA A 268 0.94 15.29 13.92
N ALA A 269 -0.03 15.32 13.01
CA ALA A 269 -0.73 16.54 12.61
C ALA A 269 -1.54 17.13 13.79
N LYS A 270 -2.28 16.28 14.51
CA LYS A 270 -3.08 16.63 15.67
C LYS A 270 -2.26 17.21 16.83
N ALA A 271 -1.01 16.75 16.95
CA ALA A 271 -0.06 17.23 17.95
C ALA A 271 0.76 18.45 17.49
N ASP A 272 0.47 19.00 16.29
CA ASP A 272 1.24 20.09 15.65
C ASP A 272 2.75 19.79 15.59
N ASN A 273 3.08 18.52 15.34
CA ASN A 273 4.48 18.05 15.24
C ASN A 273 4.75 17.21 13.98
N TYR A 274 3.89 17.32 12.97
CA TYR A 274 4.14 16.66 11.70
C TYR A 274 5.46 17.13 11.11
N SER A 275 6.29 16.18 10.71
CA SER A 275 7.55 16.43 10.04
C SER A 275 7.61 15.60 8.76
N PRO A 276 7.65 16.26 7.59
CA PRO A 276 7.72 15.56 6.33
C PRO A 276 8.89 14.59 6.28
N SER A 277 8.64 13.42 5.71
CA SER A 277 9.67 12.39 5.51
C SER A 277 9.38 11.58 4.26
N SER A 278 10.40 10.94 3.72
CA SER A 278 10.22 9.90 2.72
C SER A 278 10.22 8.55 3.44
N TYR A 279 9.03 8.11 3.85
CA TYR A 279 8.87 6.83 4.54
C TYR A 279 8.76 5.68 3.55
N TRP A 280 9.65 4.70 3.66
CA TRP A 280 9.61 3.48 2.87
C TRP A 280 9.73 2.26 3.79
N GLY A 281 8.60 1.88 4.40
CA GLY A 281 8.54 0.86 5.44
C GLY A 281 8.64 -0.56 4.87
N SER A 282 9.14 -1.47 5.69
CA SER A 282 9.41 -2.88 5.38
C SER A 282 8.34 -3.81 5.98
N MET A 283 8.49 -5.12 5.77
CA MET A 283 7.75 -6.15 6.51
C MET A 283 8.04 -6.09 8.01
N ALA A 284 9.26 -5.68 8.41
CA ALA A 284 9.60 -5.50 9.82
C ALA A 284 8.84 -4.33 10.45
N ASP A 285 8.51 -3.29 9.66
CA ASP A 285 7.68 -2.14 10.09
C ASP A 285 6.18 -2.46 10.06
N GLY A 286 5.79 -3.56 9.42
CA GLY A 286 4.41 -4.05 9.38
C GLY A 286 3.49 -3.35 8.39
N ILE A 287 3.99 -2.49 7.50
CA ILE A 287 3.18 -1.82 6.48
C ILE A 287 2.87 -2.71 5.26
N VAL A 288 3.70 -3.72 5.03
CA VAL A 288 3.51 -4.74 4.00
C VAL A 288 3.62 -6.13 4.61
N ASP A 289 2.86 -7.08 4.09
CA ASP A 289 2.90 -8.46 4.54
C ASP A 289 2.49 -9.44 3.44
N LEU A 290 2.56 -10.73 3.74
CA LEU A 290 2.07 -11.82 2.92
C LEU A 290 0.76 -12.34 3.54
N ALA A 291 -0.33 -12.38 2.77
CA ALA A 291 -1.58 -13.03 3.17
C ALA A 291 -1.37 -14.52 3.45
N PRO A 292 -2.25 -15.16 4.20
CA PRO A 292 -2.16 -16.59 4.45
C PRO A 292 -1.99 -17.38 3.16
N ILE A 293 -1.05 -18.33 3.16
CA ILE A 293 -0.84 -19.25 2.04
C ILE A 293 -1.99 -20.26 2.04
N ALA A 294 -2.51 -20.56 0.85
CA ALA A 294 -3.62 -21.51 0.70
C ALA A 294 -3.31 -22.86 1.32
N SER A 295 -4.30 -23.45 1.97
CA SER A 295 -4.13 -24.68 2.79
C SER A 295 -3.82 -25.94 1.99
N ASP A 296 -3.97 -25.90 0.68
CA ASP A 296 -3.64 -27.00 -0.24
C ASP A 296 -2.20 -26.90 -0.81
N VAL A 297 -1.45 -25.87 -0.43
CA VAL A 297 -0.01 -25.77 -0.72
C VAL A 297 0.76 -26.71 0.24
N ASP A 298 1.73 -27.44 -0.32
CA ASP A 298 2.53 -28.37 0.46
C ASP A 298 3.20 -27.69 1.66
N GLN A 299 3.14 -28.32 2.84
CA GLN A 299 3.70 -27.77 4.07
C GLN A 299 5.20 -27.42 3.96
N SER A 300 5.97 -28.18 3.20
CA SER A 300 7.38 -27.90 2.93
C SER A 300 7.62 -26.58 2.18
N VAL A 301 6.67 -26.19 1.30
CA VAL A 301 6.70 -24.90 0.62
C VAL A 301 6.34 -23.79 1.61
N VAL A 302 5.31 -23.99 2.42
CA VAL A 302 4.92 -23.04 3.47
C VAL A 302 6.10 -22.80 4.42
N ASP A 303 6.76 -23.87 4.90
CA ASP A 303 7.90 -23.78 5.82
C ASP A 303 9.07 -22.99 5.19
N MET A 304 9.40 -23.27 3.92
CA MET A 304 10.43 -22.55 3.15
C MET A 304 10.13 -21.05 3.02
N VAL A 305 8.88 -20.70 2.68
CA VAL A 305 8.45 -19.30 2.53
C VAL A 305 8.45 -18.58 3.87
N MET A 306 8.02 -19.23 4.95
CA MET A 306 8.01 -18.63 6.29
C MET A 306 9.43 -18.46 6.85
N GLU A 307 10.38 -19.35 6.53
CA GLU A 307 11.79 -19.17 6.83
C GLU A 307 12.37 -17.96 6.09
N ALA A 308 12.10 -17.83 4.80
CA ALA A 308 12.51 -16.67 4.01
C ALA A 308 11.88 -15.36 4.54
N LYS A 309 10.59 -15.40 4.92
CA LYS A 309 9.91 -14.25 5.56
C LYS A 309 10.62 -13.83 6.85
N ALA A 310 10.94 -14.77 7.70
CA ALA A 310 11.67 -14.49 8.95
C ALA A 310 13.06 -13.90 8.68
N ALA A 311 13.77 -14.40 7.68
CA ALA A 311 15.08 -13.89 7.28
C ALA A 311 15.00 -12.47 6.67
N ILE A 312 13.95 -12.15 5.89
CA ILE A 312 13.71 -10.79 5.38
C ILE A 312 13.45 -9.83 6.55
N ILE A 313 12.57 -10.19 7.48
CA ILE A 313 12.25 -9.37 8.66
C ILE A 313 13.48 -9.15 9.54
N ALA A 314 14.37 -10.14 9.65
CA ALA A 314 15.62 -10.03 10.41
C ALA A 314 16.71 -9.24 9.66
N GLY A 315 16.55 -8.97 8.36
CA GLY A 315 17.56 -8.34 7.52
C GLY A 315 18.66 -9.30 7.04
N ASP A 316 18.49 -10.61 7.25
CA ASP A 316 19.45 -11.64 6.84
C ASP A 316 19.29 -12.03 5.34
N LEU A 317 18.13 -11.74 4.75
CA LEU A 317 17.83 -11.96 3.34
C LEU A 317 17.27 -10.68 2.72
N HIS A 318 17.89 -10.25 1.60
CA HIS A 318 17.37 -9.16 0.79
C HIS A 318 17.05 -9.69 -0.61
N PRO A 319 15.81 -9.49 -1.14
CA PRO A 319 15.41 -10.02 -2.45
C PRO A 319 16.34 -9.64 -3.60
N PHE A 320 16.88 -8.43 -3.59
CA PHE A 320 17.83 -7.95 -4.60
C PHE A 320 19.29 -8.09 -4.09
N THR A 321 19.70 -9.34 -3.82
CA THR A 321 21.09 -9.69 -3.52
C THR A 321 21.71 -10.40 -4.71
N GLY A 322 22.88 -9.96 -5.14
CA GLY A 322 23.60 -10.55 -6.28
C GLY A 322 24.28 -11.92 -5.96
N PRO A 323 24.66 -12.66 -7.02
CA PRO A 323 24.76 -12.17 -8.41
C PRO A 323 23.38 -12.01 -9.06
N LEU A 324 23.19 -10.90 -9.79
CA LEU A 324 21.94 -10.58 -10.46
C LEU A 324 22.23 -10.04 -11.85
N ASN A 325 21.57 -10.62 -12.86
CA ASN A 325 21.62 -10.17 -14.24
C ASN A 325 20.29 -9.55 -14.66
N ASP A 326 20.36 -8.64 -15.63
CA ASP A 326 19.16 -8.20 -16.36
C ASP A 326 18.72 -9.27 -17.38
N GLN A 327 17.58 -9.04 -18.03
CA GLN A 327 17.03 -9.97 -19.04
C GLN A 327 17.92 -10.16 -20.28
N ASP A 328 18.86 -9.24 -20.54
CA ASP A 328 19.81 -9.30 -21.64
C ASP A 328 21.13 -10.01 -21.26
N GLY A 329 21.24 -10.47 -20.00
CA GLY A 329 22.39 -11.17 -19.46
C GLY A 329 23.50 -10.24 -18.95
N ASN A 330 23.28 -8.93 -18.87
CA ASN A 330 24.25 -8.01 -18.29
C ASN A 330 24.20 -8.09 -16.76
N GLN A 331 25.39 -8.17 -16.13
CA GLN A 331 25.46 -8.21 -14.67
C GLN A 331 25.08 -6.86 -14.08
N VAL A 332 24.04 -6.86 -13.21
CA VAL A 332 23.56 -5.70 -12.45
C VAL A 332 24.20 -5.64 -11.09
N LEU A 333 24.31 -6.80 -10.40
CA LEU A 333 24.94 -6.92 -9.07
C LEU A 333 25.96 -8.07 -9.08
N GLY A 334 27.11 -7.84 -8.46
CA GLY A 334 28.09 -8.88 -8.16
C GLY A 334 27.66 -9.79 -7.01
N ALA A 335 28.40 -10.87 -6.78
CA ALA A 335 28.07 -11.83 -5.73
C ALA A 335 28.11 -11.18 -4.33
N GLY A 336 26.99 -11.26 -3.60
CA GLY A 336 26.84 -10.72 -2.26
C GLY A 336 26.59 -9.21 -2.20
N GLU A 337 26.54 -8.51 -3.34
CA GLU A 337 26.13 -7.12 -3.38
C GLU A 337 24.62 -7.01 -3.18
N VAL A 338 24.18 -6.02 -2.41
CA VAL A 338 22.76 -5.70 -2.19
C VAL A 338 22.44 -4.41 -2.95
N MET A 339 21.28 -4.37 -3.61
CA MET A 339 20.86 -3.19 -4.36
C MET A 339 20.48 -2.04 -3.41
N GLU A 340 21.06 -0.88 -3.65
CA GLU A 340 20.77 0.33 -2.88
C GLU A 340 19.35 0.86 -3.17
N ASP A 341 18.74 1.52 -2.17
CA ASP A 341 17.38 2.06 -2.26
C ASP A 341 17.16 2.96 -3.48
N GLY A 342 18.13 3.83 -3.78
CA GLY A 342 18.03 4.72 -4.95
C GLY A 342 17.97 3.98 -6.28
N ALA A 343 18.70 2.87 -6.41
CA ALA A 343 18.67 2.02 -7.61
C ALA A 343 17.33 1.27 -7.71
N MET A 344 16.79 0.81 -6.59
CA MET A 344 15.46 0.17 -6.54
C MET A 344 14.33 1.13 -6.87
N LEU A 345 14.39 2.37 -6.37
CA LEU A 345 13.38 3.40 -6.63
C LEU A 345 13.38 3.89 -8.08
N GLY A 346 14.51 3.80 -8.77
CA GLY A 346 14.66 4.15 -10.19
C GLY A 346 14.71 2.96 -11.13
N MET A 347 14.28 1.75 -10.72
CA MET A 347 14.44 0.51 -11.49
C MET A 347 13.62 0.51 -12.78
N MET A 348 14.30 0.44 -13.94
CA MET A 348 13.68 0.44 -15.27
C MET A 348 14.23 -0.68 -16.16
N PHE A 349 14.59 -1.82 -15.59
CA PHE A 349 15.02 -3.03 -16.30
C PHE A 349 14.33 -4.26 -15.72
N PHE A 350 14.20 -5.31 -16.50
CA PHE A 350 13.78 -6.62 -15.99
C PHE A 350 15.00 -7.50 -15.66
N VAL A 351 14.84 -8.32 -14.60
CA VAL A 351 15.81 -9.36 -14.27
C VAL A 351 15.71 -10.55 -15.25
N GLU A 352 16.76 -11.35 -15.33
CA GLU A 352 16.75 -12.63 -16.05
C GLU A 352 15.56 -13.50 -15.59
N GLY A 353 14.86 -14.13 -16.56
CA GLY A 353 13.67 -14.93 -16.32
C GLY A 353 12.35 -14.20 -16.53
N VAL A 354 12.37 -12.87 -16.69
CA VAL A 354 11.18 -12.11 -17.15
C VAL A 354 11.11 -12.10 -18.66
N ILE A 355 9.92 -12.36 -19.21
CA ILE A 355 9.60 -12.25 -20.63
C ILE A 355 8.71 -11.02 -20.80
N GLY A 356 9.15 -10.06 -21.60
CA GLY A 356 8.42 -8.81 -21.85
C GLY A 356 9.35 -7.62 -22.05
N SER A 357 8.79 -6.43 -22.04
CA SER A 357 9.51 -5.15 -22.17
C SER A 357 9.03 -4.18 -21.09
N THR A 358 9.92 -3.32 -20.64
CA THR A 358 9.60 -2.21 -19.70
C THR A 358 9.02 -0.98 -20.41
N GLY A 359 8.65 -1.08 -21.67
CA GLY A 359 8.08 -0.01 -22.48
C GLY A 359 8.95 0.42 -23.63
#